data_8472c1f98e5be20427faf01541637e67
#
_entry.id   8472c1f98e5be20427faf01541637e67
#
_cell.length_a   1.000
_cell.length_b   1.000
_cell.length_c   1.000
_cell.angle_alpha   90.00
_cell.angle_beta   90.00
_cell.angle_gamma   90.00
#
_symmetry.space_group_name_H-M   'P 1'
#
loop_
_entity.id
_entity.type
_entity.pdbx_description
1 polymer ?
#
loop_
_entity_poly.entity_id
_entity_poly.type
_entity_poly.pdbx_seq_one_letter_code
_entity_poly.pdbx_strand_id
1 'polypeptide(L)'
;RGVCDHFGVTDDIDLIMGTFSKSLASIGGFVAGDASVINWLRHNARSYIFQASNTPAATAAAREALHIIMNEPERQQRLWDITNYALKKFRDAGFEIGETESPIIPLYVRDAEKTFIVTKMAFDEGIFINPVIPPACAPQDTLVRVALMATHTKEQVDYAVEKLTKCFRELGVIE
;
A
#
# COMPACT_ATOMS: atom_id res chain seq x y z
N ARG A 1 1.88 8.65 13.62
CA ARG A 1 0.79 9.62 13.61
C ARG A 1 0.23 9.93 12.21
N GLY A 2 0.87 9.50 11.15
CA GLY A 2 0.41 9.68 9.77
C GLY A 2 1.26 10.66 8.95
N VAL A 3 0.85 10.87 7.69
CA VAL A 3 1.65 11.58 6.69
C VAL A 3 1.86 13.06 7.07
N CYS A 4 0.83 13.73 7.56
CA CYS A 4 0.94 15.16 7.95
C CYS A 4 1.94 15.34 9.08
N ASP A 5 1.93 14.47 10.10
CA ASP A 5 2.88 14.49 11.21
C ASP A 5 4.32 14.14 10.73
N HIS A 6 4.45 13.17 9.82
CA HIS A 6 5.74 12.77 9.24
C HIS A 6 6.46 13.95 8.56
N PHE A 7 5.72 14.79 7.85
CA PHE A 7 6.27 15.99 7.19
C PHE A 7 6.22 17.24 8.04
N GLY A 8 5.68 17.19 9.27
CA GLY A 8 5.59 18.35 10.18
C GLY A 8 4.62 19.44 9.72
N VAL A 9 3.61 19.08 8.90
CA VAL A 9 2.67 20.02 8.28
C VAL A 9 1.23 19.88 8.82
N THR A 10 1.04 19.25 9.97
CA THR A 10 -0.30 19.00 10.52
C THR A 10 -1.11 20.27 10.73
N ASP A 11 -0.46 21.34 11.17
CA ASP A 11 -1.11 22.62 11.45
C ASP A 11 -1.41 23.44 10.18
N ASP A 12 -0.82 23.07 9.04
CA ASP A 12 -1.02 23.71 7.74
C ASP A 12 -2.13 23.05 6.93
N ILE A 13 -2.71 21.94 7.43
CA ILE A 13 -3.71 21.14 6.72
C ILE A 13 -5.11 21.40 7.28
N ASP A 14 -6.00 21.93 6.43
CA ASP A 14 -7.39 22.25 6.82
C ASP A 14 -8.22 21.02 7.14
N LEU A 15 -8.08 19.95 6.36
CA LEU A 15 -8.84 18.71 6.51
C LEU A 15 -7.95 17.49 6.30
N ILE A 16 -7.99 16.56 7.24
CA ILE A 16 -7.32 15.27 7.17
C ILE A 16 -8.38 14.18 6.94
N MET A 17 -8.29 13.47 5.83
CA MET A 17 -9.13 12.32 5.53
C MET A 17 -8.33 11.04 5.63
N GLY A 18 -8.91 10.03 6.25
CA GLY A 18 -8.34 8.69 6.30
C GLY A 18 -9.37 7.61 6.09
N THR A 19 -8.96 6.51 5.45
CA THR A 19 -9.79 5.31 5.31
C THR A 19 -9.43 4.29 6.38
N PHE A 20 -10.39 3.44 6.78
CA PHE A 20 -10.13 2.33 7.69
C PHE A 20 -9.69 1.04 6.97
N SER A 21 -9.71 1.04 5.63
CA SER A 21 -9.53 -0.17 4.81
C SER A 21 -8.08 -0.65 4.66
N LYS A 22 -7.11 0.02 5.25
CA LYS A 22 -5.68 -0.35 5.24
C LYS A 22 -5.23 -0.78 6.65
N SER A 23 -4.33 -0.06 7.28
CA SER A 23 -3.77 -0.39 8.60
C SER A 23 -4.81 -0.44 9.73
N LEU A 24 -5.95 0.22 9.58
CA LEU A 24 -7.05 0.15 10.55
C LEU A 24 -7.98 -1.05 10.33
N ALA A 25 -7.73 -1.90 9.33
CA ALA A 25 -8.32 -3.22 9.10
C ALA A 25 -9.85 -3.29 9.14
N SER A 26 -10.54 -2.21 8.73
CA SER A 26 -12.00 -2.11 8.81
C SER A 26 -12.60 -1.37 7.62
N ILE A 27 -13.92 -1.32 7.54
CA ILE A 27 -14.65 -0.54 6.55
C ILE A 27 -14.94 0.87 7.07
N GLY A 28 -14.96 1.85 6.16
CA GLY A 28 -15.28 3.25 6.46
C GLY A 28 -14.06 4.15 6.45
N GLY A 29 -14.18 5.29 7.11
CA GLY A 29 -13.14 6.31 7.17
C GLY A 29 -13.55 7.45 8.09
N PHE A 30 -12.73 8.48 8.10
CA PHE A 30 -12.97 9.68 8.89
C PHE A 30 -12.52 10.93 8.15
N VAL A 31 -13.06 12.06 8.57
CA VAL A 31 -12.54 13.39 8.26
C VAL A 31 -12.34 14.12 9.56
N ALA A 32 -11.18 14.73 9.74
CA ALA A 32 -10.81 15.55 10.89
C ALA A 32 -10.39 16.95 10.43
N GLY A 33 -10.70 17.96 11.23
CA GLY A 33 -10.39 19.35 10.95
C GLY A 33 -11.05 20.27 11.95
N ASP A 34 -11.13 21.57 11.64
CA ASP A 34 -11.78 22.56 12.50
C ASP A 34 -13.23 22.18 12.83
N ALA A 35 -13.63 22.39 14.08
CA ALA A 35 -14.93 22.00 14.60
C ALA A 35 -16.09 22.64 13.81
N SER A 36 -15.94 23.87 13.35
CA SER A 36 -16.95 24.58 12.56
C SER A 36 -17.17 23.90 11.20
N VAL A 37 -16.10 23.50 10.52
CA VAL A 37 -16.11 22.78 9.25
C VAL A 37 -16.71 21.39 9.42
N ILE A 38 -16.28 20.64 10.43
CA ILE A 38 -16.82 19.30 10.71
C ILE A 38 -18.31 19.36 11.04
N ASN A 39 -18.73 20.35 11.81
CA ASN A 39 -20.15 20.55 12.10
C ASN A 39 -20.94 20.88 10.82
N TRP A 40 -20.40 21.72 9.94
CA TRP A 40 -21.02 22.00 8.65
C TRP A 40 -21.14 20.72 7.79
N LEU A 41 -20.08 19.91 7.70
CA LEU A 41 -20.09 18.64 6.96
C LEU A 41 -21.18 17.68 7.48
N ARG A 42 -21.35 17.57 8.78
CA ARG A 42 -22.38 16.70 9.38
C ARG A 42 -23.80 17.07 8.96
N HIS A 43 -24.07 18.34 8.67
CA HIS A 43 -25.41 18.84 8.33
C HIS A 43 -25.61 19.03 6.82
N ASN A 44 -24.55 19.07 6.02
CA ASN A 44 -24.65 19.44 4.61
C ASN A 44 -24.03 18.40 3.66
N ALA A 45 -23.11 17.53 4.10
CA ALA A 45 -22.50 16.56 3.23
C ALA A 45 -23.48 15.42 2.89
N ARG A 46 -23.95 15.39 1.65
CA ARG A 46 -24.91 14.40 1.18
C ARG A 46 -24.42 12.96 1.35
N SER A 47 -23.14 12.71 1.08
CA SER A 47 -22.52 11.40 1.29
C SER A 47 -22.47 10.97 2.76
N TYR A 48 -22.55 11.89 3.71
CA TYR A 48 -22.65 11.60 5.12
C TYR A 48 -24.09 11.38 5.57
N ILE A 49 -25.01 12.23 5.12
CA ILE A 49 -26.42 12.22 5.56
C ILE A 49 -27.17 11.01 4.99
N PHE A 50 -26.89 10.63 3.74
CA PHE A 50 -27.61 9.58 3.02
C PHE A 50 -26.92 8.21 3.02
N GLN A 51 -25.96 7.99 3.92
CA GLN A 51 -25.29 6.70 4.11
C GLN A 51 -25.76 6.00 5.39
N ALA A 52 -25.66 4.67 5.40
CA ALA A 52 -25.81 3.92 6.64
C ALA A 52 -24.57 4.07 7.52
N SER A 53 -24.75 4.15 8.83
CA SER A 53 -23.65 4.23 9.79
C SER A 53 -22.80 2.96 9.79
N ASN A 54 -21.51 3.09 10.11
CA ASN A 54 -20.65 1.96 10.36
C ASN A 54 -21.20 1.07 11.49
N THR A 55 -21.05 -0.23 11.33
CA THR A 55 -21.48 -1.16 12.37
C THR A 55 -20.61 -1.02 13.64
N PRO A 56 -21.15 -1.32 14.83
CA PRO A 56 -20.36 -1.31 16.07
C PRO A 56 -19.12 -2.21 15.99
N ALA A 57 -19.22 -3.37 15.35
CA ALA A 57 -18.11 -4.30 15.17
C ALA A 57 -16.99 -3.69 14.30
N ALA A 58 -17.32 -3.05 13.18
CA ALA A 58 -16.35 -2.39 12.31
C ALA A 58 -15.66 -1.22 13.04
N THR A 59 -16.43 -0.45 13.81
CA THR A 59 -15.88 0.67 14.61
C THR A 59 -14.95 0.16 15.71
N ALA A 60 -15.32 -0.92 16.39
CA ALA A 60 -14.50 -1.53 17.44
C ALA A 60 -13.19 -2.10 16.87
N ALA A 61 -13.24 -2.74 15.69
CA ALA A 61 -12.04 -3.23 15.00
C ALA A 61 -11.08 -2.10 14.63
N ALA A 62 -11.59 -1.01 14.04
CA ALA A 62 -10.76 0.17 13.70
C ALA A 62 -10.13 0.81 14.94
N ARG A 63 -10.90 0.91 16.05
CA ARG A 63 -10.41 1.45 17.32
C ARG A 63 -9.28 0.58 17.90
N GLU A 64 -9.45 -0.73 17.89
CA GLU A 64 -8.44 -1.66 18.41
C GLU A 64 -7.17 -1.63 17.55
N ALA A 65 -7.31 -1.61 16.22
CA ALA A 65 -6.17 -1.44 15.32
C ALA A 65 -5.40 -0.14 15.58
N LEU A 66 -6.11 0.96 15.87
CA LEU A 66 -5.49 2.22 16.27
C LEU A 66 -4.72 2.09 17.60
N HIS A 67 -5.28 1.41 18.60
CA HIS A 67 -4.60 1.13 19.86
C HIS A 67 -3.31 0.33 19.64
N ILE A 68 -3.35 -0.69 18.78
CA ILE A 68 -2.15 -1.47 18.41
C ILE A 68 -1.10 -0.58 17.75
N ILE A 69 -1.49 0.26 16.78
CA ILE A 69 -0.57 1.20 16.10
C ILE A 69 0.11 2.14 17.12
N MET A 70 -0.64 2.62 18.11
CA MET A 70 -0.14 3.56 19.12
C MET A 70 0.80 2.89 20.15
N ASN A 71 0.57 1.63 20.48
CA ASN A 71 1.24 0.96 21.60
C ASN A 71 2.28 -0.09 21.17
N GLU A 72 2.31 -0.50 19.89
CA GLU A 72 3.21 -1.52 19.35
C GLU A 72 4.05 -0.95 18.17
N PRO A 73 4.91 0.04 18.40
CA PRO A 73 5.70 0.68 17.34
C PRO A 73 6.67 -0.27 16.64
N GLU A 74 7.02 -1.39 17.29
CA GLU A 74 7.88 -2.43 16.74
C GLU A 74 7.29 -3.11 15.49
N ARG A 75 5.96 -3.06 15.29
CA ARG A 75 5.33 -3.54 14.06
C ARG A 75 5.71 -2.66 12.87
N GLN A 76 5.72 -1.35 13.07
CA GLN A 76 6.15 -0.42 12.03
C GLN A 76 7.64 -0.54 11.77
N GLN A 77 8.46 -0.72 12.81
CA GLN A 77 9.90 -0.94 12.65
C GLN A 77 10.18 -2.21 11.83
N ARG A 78 9.52 -3.32 12.13
CA ARG A 78 9.62 -4.56 11.34
C ARG A 78 9.22 -4.36 9.88
N LEU A 79 8.17 -3.57 9.62
CA LEU A 79 7.77 -3.25 8.24
C LEU A 79 8.88 -2.50 7.51
N TRP A 80 9.52 -1.52 8.15
CA TRP A 80 10.64 -0.80 7.56
C TRP A 80 11.87 -1.68 7.36
N ASP A 81 12.18 -2.56 8.28
CA ASP A 81 13.33 -3.48 8.17
C ASP A 81 13.16 -4.41 6.95
N ILE A 82 11.97 -5.01 6.79
CA ILE A 82 11.71 -5.87 5.64
C ILE A 82 11.59 -5.10 4.33
N THR A 83 11.08 -3.86 4.39
CA THR A 83 10.99 -2.97 3.22
C THR A 83 12.38 -2.61 2.71
N ASN A 84 13.27 -2.14 3.58
CA ASN A 84 14.63 -1.78 3.20
C ASN A 84 15.41 -2.99 2.65
N TYR A 85 15.19 -4.16 3.26
CA TYR A 85 15.75 -5.41 2.76
C TYR A 85 15.26 -5.73 1.33
N ALA A 86 13.96 -5.67 1.10
CA ALA A 86 13.36 -5.97 -0.19
C ALA A 86 13.77 -4.96 -1.27
N LEU A 87 13.74 -3.65 -0.96
CA LEU A 87 14.18 -2.61 -1.89
C LEU A 87 15.61 -2.85 -2.38
N LYS A 88 16.52 -3.20 -1.45
CA LYS A 88 17.89 -3.54 -1.82
C LYS A 88 17.93 -4.77 -2.73
N LYS A 89 17.22 -5.85 -2.37
CA LYS A 89 17.22 -7.11 -3.14
C LYS A 89 16.67 -6.94 -4.55
N PHE A 90 15.58 -6.20 -4.74
CA PHE A 90 15.02 -5.94 -6.06
C PHE A 90 15.96 -5.08 -6.93
N ARG A 91 16.60 -4.05 -6.34
CA ARG A 91 17.61 -3.24 -7.06
C ARG A 91 18.82 -4.08 -7.47
N ASP A 92 19.35 -4.88 -6.55
CA ASP A 92 20.50 -5.75 -6.78
C ASP A 92 20.21 -6.81 -7.89
N ALA A 93 18.95 -7.24 -8.01
CA ALA A 93 18.50 -8.18 -9.04
C ALA A 93 18.20 -7.52 -10.40
N GLY A 94 18.37 -6.20 -10.54
CA GLY A 94 18.21 -5.48 -11.80
C GLY A 94 16.79 -5.01 -12.11
N PHE A 95 15.87 -5.04 -11.13
CA PHE A 95 14.53 -4.52 -11.35
C PHE A 95 14.50 -2.99 -11.38
N GLU A 96 13.74 -2.45 -12.34
CA GLU A 96 13.37 -1.05 -12.33
C GLU A 96 12.24 -0.83 -11.31
N ILE A 97 12.56 -0.17 -10.19
CA ILE A 97 11.61 0.09 -9.09
C ILE A 97 11.36 1.58 -8.86
N GLY A 98 11.94 2.45 -9.68
CA GLY A 98 11.88 3.90 -9.46
C GLY A 98 12.54 4.33 -8.14
N GLU A 99 12.11 5.49 -7.65
CA GLU A 99 12.63 6.09 -6.41
C GLU A 99 11.72 5.80 -5.19
N THR A 100 11.03 4.64 -5.19
CA THR A 100 10.16 4.30 -4.06
C THR A 100 10.95 4.12 -2.77
N GLU A 101 10.40 4.69 -1.70
CA GLU A 101 10.89 4.56 -0.32
C GLU A 101 9.80 3.93 0.59
N SER A 102 8.80 3.28 0.00
CA SER A 102 7.64 2.77 0.73
C SER A 102 7.57 1.24 0.71
N PRO A 103 6.76 0.62 1.59
CA PRO A 103 6.47 -0.82 1.54
C PRO A 103 5.76 -1.29 0.27
N ILE A 104 5.41 -0.37 -0.62
CA ILE A 104 4.83 -0.65 -1.94
C ILE A 104 5.93 -0.50 -2.98
N ILE A 105 6.34 -1.61 -3.58
CA ILE A 105 7.45 -1.65 -4.54
C ILE A 105 6.86 -1.86 -5.93
N PRO A 106 6.95 -0.87 -6.83
CA PRO A 106 6.61 -1.06 -8.24
C PRO A 106 7.74 -1.83 -8.93
N LEU A 107 7.40 -2.85 -9.67
CA LEU A 107 8.32 -3.51 -10.61
C LEU A 107 7.82 -3.17 -12.02
N TYR A 108 8.51 -2.26 -12.70
CA TYR A 108 8.10 -1.78 -14.01
C TYR A 108 8.29 -2.85 -15.07
N VAL A 109 7.26 -3.05 -15.88
CA VAL A 109 7.24 -4.00 -17.00
C VAL A 109 7.18 -3.26 -18.33
N ARG A 110 6.54 -2.07 -18.34
CA ARG A 110 6.41 -1.17 -19.49
C ARG A 110 5.59 -1.73 -20.66
N ASP A 111 4.92 -2.86 -20.47
CA ASP A 111 4.10 -3.55 -21.45
C ASP A 111 2.91 -4.21 -20.76
N ALA A 112 1.69 -3.90 -21.21
CA ALA A 112 0.46 -4.36 -20.53
C ALA A 112 0.25 -5.89 -20.67
N GLU A 113 0.57 -6.47 -21.83
CA GLU A 113 0.43 -7.90 -22.06
C GLU A 113 1.43 -8.68 -21.20
N LYS A 114 2.70 -8.29 -21.23
CA LYS A 114 3.75 -8.87 -20.37
C LYS A 114 3.41 -8.72 -18.89
N THR A 115 2.77 -7.60 -18.49
CA THR A 115 2.35 -7.37 -17.10
C THR A 115 1.35 -8.44 -16.63
N PHE A 116 0.39 -8.81 -17.47
CA PHE A 116 -0.53 -9.91 -17.15
C PHE A 116 0.17 -11.26 -17.14
N ILE A 117 1.03 -11.52 -18.12
CA ILE A 117 1.76 -12.79 -18.22
C ILE A 117 2.64 -13.00 -16.99
N VAL A 118 3.44 -12.00 -16.61
CA VAL A 118 4.31 -12.11 -15.43
C VAL A 118 3.53 -12.24 -14.12
N THR A 119 2.36 -11.61 -14.03
CA THR A 119 1.46 -11.78 -12.87
C THR A 119 0.97 -13.22 -12.76
N LYS A 120 0.58 -13.83 -13.89
CA LYS A 120 0.17 -15.23 -13.93
C LYS A 120 1.33 -16.18 -13.58
N MET A 121 2.51 -15.97 -14.17
CA MET A 121 3.70 -16.76 -13.88
C MET A 121 4.07 -16.68 -12.39
N ALA A 122 4.04 -15.49 -11.80
CA ALA A 122 4.29 -15.30 -10.37
C ALA A 122 3.27 -16.05 -9.50
N PHE A 123 1.99 -16.01 -9.88
CA PHE A 123 0.93 -16.74 -9.18
C PHE A 123 1.17 -18.27 -9.22
N ASP A 124 1.62 -18.80 -10.35
CA ASP A 124 1.94 -20.23 -10.50
C ASP A 124 3.15 -20.67 -9.65
N GLU A 125 4.06 -19.73 -9.36
CA GLU A 125 5.17 -19.91 -8.41
C GLU A 125 4.75 -19.59 -6.94
N GLY A 126 3.45 -19.39 -6.67
CA GLY A 126 2.93 -19.14 -5.33
C GLY A 126 3.12 -17.70 -4.81
N ILE A 127 3.39 -16.75 -5.71
CA ILE A 127 3.59 -15.33 -5.36
C ILE A 127 2.37 -14.52 -5.83
N PHE A 128 1.65 -13.94 -4.88
CA PHE A 128 0.52 -13.08 -5.17
C PHE A 128 0.95 -11.62 -5.29
N ILE A 129 0.88 -11.07 -6.51
CA ILE A 129 1.16 -9.67 -6.83
C ILE A 129 0.04 -9.10 -7.69
N ASN A 130 -0.06 -7.77 -7.75
CA ASN A 130 -1.13 -7.11 -8.51
C ASN A 130 -0.58 -6.43 -9.78
N PRO A 131 -1.17 -6.66 -10.95
CA PRO A 131 -0.87 -5.88 -12.13
C PRO A 131 -1.46 -4.47 -11.98
N VAL A 132 -0.74 -3.46 -12.46
CA VAL A 132 -1.20 -2.07 -12.58
C VAL A 132 -1.07 -1.67 -14.03
N ILE A 133 -2.20 -1.43 -14.66
CA ILE A 133 -2.33 -1.15 -16.08
C ILE A 133 -3.28 0.03 -16.30
N PRO A 134 -3.36 0.62 -17.50
CA PRO A 134 -4.36 1.63 -17.80
C PRO A 134 -5.79 1.17 -17.47
N PRO A 135 -6.64 2.06 -16.94
CA PRO A 135 -6.43 3.50 -16.70
C PRO A 135 -5.77 3.85 -15.36
N ALA A 136 -5.30 2.86 -14.56
CA ALA A 136 -4.69 3.11 -13.26
C ALA A 136 -3.28 3.71 -13.36
N CYS A 137 -2.62 3.57 -14.50
CA CYS A 137 -1.37 4.22 -14.85
C CYS A 137 -1.35 4.58 -16.33
N ALA A 138 -0.34 5.35 -16.78
CA ALA A 138 -0.12 5.57 -18.20
C ALA A 138 0.35 4.26 -18.90
N PRO A 139 0.06 4.08 -20.21
CA PRO A 139 0.41 2.83 -20.92
C PRO A 139 1.91 2.45 -20.82
N GLN A 140 2.80 3.43 -20.83
CA GLN A 140 4.25 3.23 -20.69
C GLN A 140 4.71 2.95 -19.25
N ASP A 141 3.81 3.08 -18.26
CA ASP A 141 4.12 2.94 -16.83
C ASP A 141 3.50 1.68 -16.21
N THR A 142 3.16 0.71 -17.05
CA THR A 142 2.62 -0.57 -16.57
C THR A 142 3.63 -1.30 -15.71
N LEU A 143 3.16 -1.87 -14.63
CA LEU A 143 3.99 -2.50 -13.61
C LEU A 143 3.24 -3.62 -12.88
N VAL A 144 3.95 -4.44 -12.14
CA VAL A 144 3.38 -5.23 -11.06
C VAL A 144 3.73 -4.60 -9.70
N ARG A 145 2.76 -4.63 -8.80
CA ARG A 145 2.89 -4.06 -7.46
C ARG A 145 3.17 -5.13 -6.43
N VAL A 146 4.34 -5.07 -5.81
CA VAL A 146 4.67 -5.84 -4.61
C VAL A 146 4.29 -5.02 -3.37
N ALA A 147 3.53 -5.60 -2.46
CA ALA A 147 3.12 -4.96 -1.21
C ALA A 147 3.64 -5.78 -0.02
N LEU A 148 4.42 -5.15 0.83
CA LEU A 148 5.02 -5.79 1.99
C LEU A 148 4.17 -5.61 3.25
N MET A 149 4.29 -6.56 4.16
CA MET A 149 3.69 -6.53 5.51
C MET A 149 4.77 -6.79 6.55
N ALA A 150 4.55 -6.31 7.78
CA ALA A 150 5.45 -6.53 8.91
C ALA A 150 5.66 -8.02 9.28
N THR A 151 4.80 -8.90 8.77
CA THR A 151 4.87 -10.35 8.98
C THR A 151 5.67 -11.09 7.93
N HIS A 152 6.06 -10.45 6.84
CA HIS A 152 6.93 -11.07 5.84
C HIS A 152 8.33 -11.31 6.42
N THR A 153 8.94 -12.43 6.03
CA THR A 153 10.29 -12.80 6.41
C THR A 153 11.29 -12.53 5.29
N LYS A 154 12.59 -12.50 5.62
CA LYS A 154 13.65 -12.34 4.62
C LYS A 154 13.68 -13.51 3.63
N GLU A 155 13.42 -14.72 4.11
CA GLU A 155 13.35 -15.93 3.28
C GLU A 155 12.22 -15.83 2.25
N GLN A 156 11.06 -15.29 2.64
CA GLN A 156 9.95 -15.03 1.71
C GLN A 156 10.30 -13.97 0.66
N VAL A 157 11.01 -12.91 1.08
CA VAL A 157 11.50 -11.88 0.14
C VAL A 157 12.53 -12.48 -0.82
N ASP A 158 13.50 -13.26 -0.32
CA ASP A 158 14.52 -13.90 -1.16
C ASP A 158 13.87 -14.85 -2.18
N TYR A 159 12.90 -15.66 -1.75
CA TYR A 159 12.12 -16.51 -2.63
C TYR A 159 11.38 -15.70 -3.72
N ALA A 160 10.70 -14.63 -3.31
CA ALA A 160 9.96 -13.80 -4.25
C ALA A 160 10.90 -13.14 -5.28
N VAL A 161 12.03 -12.61 -4.84
CA VAL A 161 13.03 -11.99 -5.74
C VAL A 161 13.59 -13.02 -6.71
N GLU A 162 13.96 -14.21 -6.25
CA GLU A 162 14.46 -15.30 -7.12
C GLU A 162 13.45 -15.65 -8.22
N LYS A 163 12.21 -15.94 -7.82
CA LYS A 163 11.15 -16.37 -8.76
C LYS A 163 10.74 -15.27 -9.72
N LEU A 164 10.56 -14.04 -9.21
CA LEU A 164 10.22 -12.90 -10.06
C LEU A 164 11.36 -12.58 -11.04
N THR A 165 12.61 -12.67 -10.61
CA THR A 165 13.76 -12.52 -11.52
C THR A 165 13.69 -13.50 -12.69
N LYS A 166 13.41 -14.78 -12.40
CA LYS A 166 13.22 -15.80 -13.45
C LYS A 166 12.08 -15.42 -14.41
N CYS A 167 10.90 -15.08 -13.88
CA CYS A 167 9.73 -14.70 -14.69
C CYS A 167 10.02 -13.47 -15.59
N PHE A 168 10.65 -12.45 -15.04
CA PHE A 168 10.96 -11.22 -15.77
C PHE A 168 12.01 -11.43 -16.86
N ARG A 169 13.02 -12.29 -16.60
CA ARG A 169 14.02 -12.69 -17.60
C ARG A 169 13.41 -13.50 -18.75
N GLU A 170 12.57 -14.46 -18.45
CA GLU A 170 11.87 -15.28 -19.47
C GLU A 170 11.03 -14.42 -20.44
N LEU A 171 10.51 -13.28 -19.96
CA LEU A 171 9.76 -12.33 -20.78
C LEU A 171 10.64 -11.23 -21.40
N GLY A 172 11.96 -11.24 -21.15
CA GLY A 172 12.86 -10.22 -21.64
C GLY A 172 12.52 -8.81 -21.12
N VAL A 173 12.13 -8.69 -19.85
CA VAL A 173 11.86 -7.42 -19.18
C VAL A 173 13.09 -6.92 -18.43
N ILE A 174 13.89 -7.83 -17.88
CA ILE A 174 15.21 -7.57 -17.29
C ILE A 174 16.24 -8.54 -17.89
N GLU A 175 17.55 -8.19 -17.73
CA GLU A 175 18.68 -8.99 -18.18
C GLU A 175 19.01 -10.17 -17.27
#